data_dec40e326181cbedc7a5955289c72f51
#
_entry.id   dec40e326181cbedc7a5955289c72f51
#
_cell.length_a   1.000
_cell.length_b   1.000
_cell.length_c   1.000
_cell.angle_alpha   90.00
_cell.angle_beta   90.00
_cell.angle_gamma   90.00
#
_symmetry.space_group_name_H-M   'P 1'
#
loop_
_entity.id
_entity.type
_entity.pdbx_description
1 polymer ?
#
loop_
_entity_poly.entity_id
_entity_poly.type
_entity_poly.pdbx_seq_one_letter_code
_entity_poly.pdbx_strand_id
1 'polypeptide(L)'
;MKDELKELLTTATTGKGVVDGVELNHSSWPKPLYLTSVYPGFTAVHENGQSYEYEYVPMAVAKAAKQNDLSQDFSFTIQDLNEVVGVYLDLIPLDSEEKPSVTLRTFVYRADGSISDLQDGPYDLEAKDITTEPEGCTFTASPPLTNFSGTGEIYTFTRFPSLLAYAT
;
A
#
# COMPACT_ATOMS: atom_id res chain seq x y z
N MET A 1 -12.99 3.33 7.59
CA MET A 1 -13.17 4.77 7.26
C MET A 1 -13.91 5.45 8.42
N LYS A 2 -13.26 6.41 9.06
CA LYS A 2 -13.81 7.14 10.22
C LYS A 2 -14.75 8.28 9.79
N ASP A 3 -15.42 8.90 10.75
CA ASP A 3 -16.52 9.83 10.47
C ASP A 3 -16.06 11.14 9.84
N GLU A 4 -14.84 11.63 10.18
CA GLU A 4 -14.30 12.86 9.62
C GLU A 4 -14.03 12.76 8.10
N LEU A 5 -13.54 11.61 7.64
CA LEU A 5 -13.35 11.35 6.21
C LEU A 5 -14.70 11.20 5.49
N LYS A 6 -15.68 10.55 6.12
CA LYS A 6 -17.04 10.46 5.54
C LYS A 6 -17.67 11.84 5.39
N GLU A 7 -17.55 12.68 6.41
CA GLU A 7 -18.04 14.06 6.38
C GLU A 7 -17.40 14.85 5.24
N LEU A 8 -16.06 14.75 5.10
CA LEU A 8 -15.33 15.43 4.04
C LEU A 8 -15.81 15.01 2.64
N LEU A 9 -16.00 13.70 2.43
CA LEU A 9 -16.44 13.15 1.14
C LEU A 9 -17.91 13.49 0.81
N THR A 10 -18.75 13.74 1.83
CA THR A 10 -20.18 14.04 1.63
C THR A 10 -20.47 15.52 1.56
N THR A 11 -19.72 16.37 2.26
CA THR A 11 -20.09 17.78 2.50
C THR A 11 -19.19 18.77 1.76
N ALA A 12 -18.12 18.32 1.08
CA ALA A 12 -17.14 19.19 0.40
C ALA A 12 -16.70 20.39 1.26
N THR A 13 -16.34 20.11 2.52
CA THR A 13 -16.01 21.13 3.52
C THR A 13 -14.76 21.90 3.10
N THR A 14 -14.85 23.21 3.03
CA THR A 14 -13.74 24.10 2.66
C THR A 14 -12.60 24.00 3.70
N GLY A 15 -11.37 23.87 3.23
CA GLY A 15 -10.17 23.90 4.08
C GLY A 15 -9.74 22.57 4.69
N LYS A 16 -10.40 21.48 4.35
CA LYS A 16 -9.95 20.13 4.66
C LYS A 16 -9.53 19.40 3.39
N GLY A 17 -8.55 18.52 3.47
CA GLY A 17 -8.08 17.71 2.34
C GLY A 17 -7.77 16.28 2.78
N VAL A 18 -7.88 15.35 1.85
CA VAL A 18 -7.41 13.97 2.05
C VAL A 18 -5.93 13.91 1.76
N VAL A 19 -5.18 13.24 2.61
CA VAL A 19 -3.74 13.01 2.42
C VAL A 19 -3.43 11.53 2.66
N ASP A 20 -2.67 10.97 1.74
CA ASP A 20 -2.18 9.61 1.85
C ASP A 20 -0.74 9.61 2.40
N GLY A 21 -0.51 8.72 3.36
CA GLY A 21 0.80 8.36 3.86
C GLY A 21 1.15 6.95 3.42
N VAL A 22 2.32 6.78 2.83
CA VAL A 22 2.83 5.51 2.33
C VAL A 22 4.02 5.09 3.17
N GLU A 23 3.94 3.91 3.77
CA GLU A 23 5.06 3.26 4.43
C GLU A 23 5.61 2.20 3.49
N LEU A 24 6.91 2.27 3.20
CA LEU A 24 7.64 1.25 2.45
C LEU A 24 8.61 0.56 3.38
N ASN A 25 8.66 -0.77 3.33
CA ASN A 25 9.57 -1.55 4.17
C ASN A 25 10.07 -2.80 3.44
N HIS A 26 11.31 -3.18 3.74
CA HIS A 26 11.93 -4.42 3.30
C HIS A 26 12.92 -4.90 4.36
N SER A 27 13.12 -6.21 4.51
CA SER A 27 14.01 -6.78 5.53
C SER A 27 15.47 -6.33 5.41
N SER A 28 15.93 -6.02 4.19
CA SER A 28 17.28 -5.52 3.94
C SER A 28 17.47 -4.04 4.30
N TRP A 29 16.41 -3.31 4.62
CA TRP A 29 16.47 -1.87 4.89
C TRP A 29 16.75 -1.59 6.36
N PRO A 30 17.54 -0.53 6.67
CA PRO A 30 17.85 -0.18 8.05
C PRO A 30 16.63 0.34 8.83
N LYS A 31 15.65 0.91 8.14
CA LYS A 31 14.39 1.41 8.71
C LYS A 31 13.32 1.49 7.62
N PRO A 32 12.02 1.46 7.98
CA PRO A 32 10.95 1.79 7.06
C PRO A 32 11.04 3.24 6.56
N LEU A 33 10.57 3.48 5.34
CA LEU A 33 10.38 4.82 4.77
C LEU A 33 8.93 5.24 4.94
N TYR A 34 8.70 6.44 5.44
CA TYR A 34 7.37 7.05 5.55
C TYR A 34 7.30 8.25 4.61
N LEU A 35 6.47 8.15 3.57
CA LEU A 35 6.42 9.11 2.47
C LEU A 35 5.03 9.72 2.35
N THR A 36 4.98 10.98 1.92
CA THR A 36 3.74 11.70 1.61
C THR A 36 3.90 12.66 0.45
N SER A 37 2.81 12.95 -0.25
CA SER A 37 2.77 13.98 -1.30
C SER A 37 2.53 15.40 -0.79
N VAL A 38 2.39 15.60 0.52
CA VAL A 38 2.12 16.91 1.13
C VAL A 38 3.41 17.56 1.64
N TYR A 39 3.73 18.74 1.10
CA TYR A 39 4.88 19.54 1.53
C TYR A 39 4.53 20.36 2.79
N PRO A 40 5.43 20.47 3.78
CA PRO A 40 6.80 19.93 3.86
C PRO A 40 6.88 18.49 4.42
N GLY A 41 5.80 17.78 4.55
CA GLY A 41 5.64 16.54 5.28
C GLY A 41 4.78 16.76 6.52
N PHE A 42 4.54 15.70 7.28
CA PHE A 42 3.76 15.80 8.51
C PHE A 42 4.08 14.65 9.48
N THR A 43 3.66 14.83 10.73
CA THR A 43 3.69 13.75 11.72
C THR A 43 2.27 13.25 11.97
N ALA A 44 2.09 11.93 11.94
CA ALA A 44 0.80 11.30 12.20
C ALA A 44 0.91 10.17 13.21
N VAL A 45 -0.18 9.93 13.93
CA VAL A 45 -0.31 8.82 14.87
C VAL A 45 -0.87 7.62 14.12
N HIS A 46 -0.15 6.50 14.20
CA HIS A 46 -0.60 5.23 13.64
C HIS A 46 -1.57 4.49 14.57
N GLU A 47 -2.08 3.37 14.09
CA GLU A 47 -2.97 2.46 14.82
C GLU A 47 -2.36 1.89 16.12
N ASN A 48 -1.03 1.83 16.20
CA ASN A 48 -0.29 1.40 17.39
C ASN A 48 -0.13 2.49 18.46
N GLY A 49 -0.65 3.70 18.22
CA GLY A 49 -0.56 4.85 19.10
C GLY A 49 0.79 5.57 19.06
N GLN A 50 1.71 5.18 18.18
CA GLN A 50 3.00 5.84 18.00
C GLN A 50 2.93 6.87 16.89
N SER A 51 3.73 7.95 17.04
CA SER A 51 3.85 9.02 16.04
C SER A 51 4.99 8.71 15.08
N TYR A 52 4.73 8.87 13.79
CA TYR A 52 5.71 8.70 12.72
C TYR A 52 5.76 9.95 11.85
N GLU A 53 6.97 10.30 11.44
CA GLU A 53 7.24 11.46 10.59
C GLU A 53 7.24 11.01 9.13
N TYR A 54 6.34 11.61 8.33
CA TYR A 54 6.24 11.40 6.90
C TYR A 54 7.03 12.46 6.16
N GLU A 55 7.97 12.01 5.34
CA GLU A 55 8.80 12.87 4.51
C GLU A 55 8.09 13.20 3.20
N TYR A 56 8.20 14.46 2.77
CA TYR A 56 7.65 14.89 1.50
C TYR A 56 8.45 14.35 0.33
N VAL A 57 7.76 13.63 -0.56
CA VAL A 57 8.27 13.23 -1.86
C VAL A 57 7.16 13.44 -2.89
N PRO A 58 7.44 14.08 -4.05
CA PRO A 58 6.43 14.21 -5.09
C PRO A 58 5.98 12.81 -5.55
N MET A 59 4.77 12.45 -5.20
CA MET A 59 4.22 11.14 -5.55
C MET A 59 2.74 11.21 -5.89
N ALA A 60 2.30 10.26 -6.71
CA ALA A 60 0.91 10.02 -7.03
C ALA A 60 0.53 8.58 -6.67
N VAL A 61 -0.61 8.43 -6.01
CA VAL A 61 -1.21 7.13 -5.68
C VAL A 61 -2.52 7.01 -6.45
N ALA A 62 -2.57 6.09 -7.40
CA ALA A 62 -3.79 5.78 -8.12
C ALA A 62 -4.40 4.48 -7.57
N LYS A 63 -5.59 4.58 -7.00
CA LYS A 63 -6.38 3.42 -6.56
C LYS A 63 -7.07 2.85 -7.80
N ALA A 64 -6.98 1.54 -8.02
CA ALA A 64 -7.66 0.89 -9.13
C ALA A 64 -9.16 1.21 -9.09
N ALA A 65 -9.73 1.57 -10.24
CA ALA A 65 -11.17 1.66 -10.38
C ALA A 65 -11.76 0.28 -10.01
N LYS A 66 -12.89 0.29 -9.27
CA LYS A 66 -13.60 -0.94 -8.88
C LYS A 66 -13.86 -1.79 -10.12
N GLN A 67 -12.99 -2.74 -10.38
CA GLN A 67 -13.26 -3.83 -11.29
C GLN A 67 -14.00 -4.91 -10.50
N ASN A 68 -14.86 -5.68 -11.18
CA ASN A 68 -15.57 -6.82 -10.59
C ASN A 68 -14.62 -7.96 -10.13
N ASP A 69 -13.32 -7.73 -10.19
CA ASP A 69 -12.29 -8.63 -9.74
C ASP A 69 -11.86 -8.23 -8.31
N LEU A 70 -11.62 -9.20 -7.46
CA LEU A 70 -11.15 -9.02 -6.07
C LEU A 70 -9.72 -8.46 -5.99
N SER A 71 -9.07 -8.28 -7.12
CA SER A 71 -7.74 -7.71 -7.27
C SER A 71 -7.84 -6.17 -7.21
N GLN A 72 -7.51 -5.59 -6.08
CA GLN A 72 -7.36 -4.14 -5.90
C GLN A 72 -5.88 -3.78 -6.04
N ASP A 73 -5.44 -3.52 -7.27
CA ASP A 73 -4.09 -3.04 -7.51
C ASP A 73 -4.03 -1.51 -7.31
N PHE A 74 -3.02 -1.06 -6.61
CA PHE A 74 -2.68 0.34 -6.44
C PHE A 74 -1.47 0.65 -7.30
N SER A 75 -1.49 1.76 -8.01
CA SER A 75 -0.32 2.22 -8.78
C SER A 75 0.32 3.40 -8.06
N PHE A 76 1.63 3.30 -7.86
CA PHE A 76 2.45 4.31 -7.21
C PHE A 76 3.45 4.85 -8.22
N THR A 77 3.49 6.18 -8.32
CA THR A 77 4.52 6.90 -9.07
C THR A 77 5.21 7.84 -8.10
N ILE A 78 6.49 7.65 -7.86
CA ILE A 78 7.30 8.45 -6.95
C ILE A 78 8.37 9.16 -7.78
N GLN A 79 8.37 10.49 -7.75
CA GLN A 79 9.42 11.30 -8.36
C GLN A 79 10.49 11.55 -7.31
N ASP A 80 11.54 10.74 -7.35
CA ASP A 80 12.58 10.70 -6.31
C ASP A 80 13.80 11.53 -6.73
N LEU A 81 13.61 12.83 -6.87
CA LEU A 81 14.68 13.77 -7.25
C LEU A 81 15.83 13.83 -6.23
N ASN A 82 15.61 13.37 -5.01
CA ASN A 82 16.62 13.32 -3.94
C ASN A 82 17.22 11.93 -3.74
N GLU A 83 16.88 10.97 -4.58
CA GLU A 83 17.33 9.58 -4.52
C GLU A 83 17.03 8.87 -3.18
N VAL A 84 16.03 9.34 -2.43
CA VAL A 84 15.65 8.77 -1.13
C VAL A 84 15.20 7.33 -1.28
N VAL A 85 14.29 7.07 -2.23
CA VAL A 85 13.74 5.73 -2.49
C VAL A 85 14.72 4.89 -3.30
N GLY A 86 15.43 5.48 -4.27
CA GLY A 86 16.40 4.80 -5.11
C GLY A 86 17.50 4.13 -4.30
N VAL A 87 18.10 4.83 -3.35
CA VAL A 87 19.13 4.26 -2.45
C VAL A 87 18.62 3.06 -1.66
N TYR A 88 17.36 3.07 -1.22
CA TYR A 88 16.78 1.93 -0.49
C TYR A 88 16.48 0.76 -1.41
N LEU A 89 16.03 1.02 -2.65
CA LEU A 89 15.81 -0.05 -3.64
C LEU A 89 17.12 -0.76 -4.00
N ASP A 90 18.23 -0.03 -4.09
CA ASP A 90 19.56 -0.59 -4.36
C ASP A 90 20.09 -1.49 -3.22
N LEU A 91 19.54 -1.37 -2.00
CA LEU A 91 19.88 -2.26 -0.88
C LEU A 91 19.20 -3.63 -0.98
N ILE A 92 18.25 -3.80 -1.87
CA ILE A 92 17.59 -5.10 -2.06
C ILE A 92 18.49 -6.01 -2.89
N PRO A 93 18.88 -7.20 -2.36
CA PRO A 93 19.67 -8.14 -3.13
C PRO A 93 18.94 -8.56 -4.42
N LEU A 94 19.67 -8.64 -5.53
CA LEU A 94 19.12 -9.01 -6.83
C LEU A 94 18.53 -10.43 -6.89
N ASP A 95 18.94 -11.29 -5.97
CA ASP A 95 18.46 -12.66 -5.80
C ASP A 95 17.38 -12.80 -4.71
N SER A 96 16.92 -11.66 -4.16
CA SER A 96 15.84 -11.66 -3.17
C SER A 96 14.50 -12.03 -3.79
N GLU A 97 13.85 -13.04 -3.23
CA GLU A 97 12.46 -13.38 -3.55
C GLU A 97 11.46 -12.52 -2.73
N GLU A 98 11.95 -11.89 -1.66
CA GLU A 98 11.15 -11.00 -0.84
C GLU A 98 10.89 -9.68 -1.58
N LYS A 99 9.65 -9.26 -1.57
CA LYS A 99 9.21 -8.00 -2.18
C LYS A 99 9.04 -6.93 -1.10
N PRO A 100 9.27 -5.65 -1.43
CA PRO A 100 8.97 -4.58 -0.51
C PRO A 100 7.49 -4.59 -0.12
N SER A 101 7.22 -4.47 1.17
CA SER A 101 5.87 -4.24 1.68
C SER A 101 5.52 -2.76 1.59
N VAL A 102 4.25 -2.50 1.29
CA VAL A 102 3.69 -1.16 1.13
C VAL A 102 2.47 -1.06 2.02
N THR A 103 2.49 -0.18 3.01
CA THR A 103 1.31 0.08 3.83
C THR A 103 0.78 1.49 3.54
N LEU A 104 -0.46 1.54 3.02
CA LEU A 104 -1.13 2.80 2.69
C LEU A 104 -2.08 3.19 3.82
N ARG A 105 -1.96 4.44 4.29
CA ARG A 105 -2.82 5.06 5.30
C ARG A 105 -3.37 6.37 4.79
N THR A 106 -4.62 6.64 5.09
CA THR A 106 -5.28 7.89 4.69
C THR A 106 -5.64 8.71 5.92
N PHE A 107 -5.26 9.98 5.89
CA PHE A 107 -5.51 10.97 6.93
C PHE A 107 -6.32 12.15 6.37
N VAL A 108 -6.76 13.05 7.23
CA VAL A 108 -7.37 14.31 6.83
C VAL A 108 -6.46 15.46 7.28
N TYR A 109 -6.09 16.30 6.31
CA TYR A 109 -5.41 17.55 6.54
C TYR A 109 -6.46 18.63 6.83
N ARG A 110 -6.33 19.34 7.96
CA ARG A 110 -7.28 20.37 8.40
C ARG A 110 -6.78 21.77 8.05
N ALA A 111 -7.72 22.73 8.02
CA ALA A 111 -7.43 24.11 7.70
C ALA A 111 -6.43 24.80 8.66
N ASP A 112 -6.31 24.29 9.88
CA ASP A 112 -5.35 24.76 10.90
C ASP A 112 -3.94 24.18 10.72
N GLY A 113 -3.73 23.37 9.69
CA GLY A 113 -2.46 22.70 9.43
C GLY A 113 -2.27 21.38 10.20
N SER A 114 -3.24 20.99 11.04
CA SER A 114 -3.15 19.74 11.77
C SER A 114 -3.55 18.54 10.90
N ILE A 115 -3.01 17.37 11.25
CA ILE A 115 -3.38 16.07 10.66
C ILE A 115 -4.30 15.35 11.62
N SER A 116 -5.32 14.70 11.08
CA SER A 116 -6.20 13.83 11.87
C SER A 116 -5.49 12.56 12.31
N ASP A 117 -6.09 11.83 13.25
CA ASP A 117 -5.77 10.42 13.43
C ASP A 117 -6.08 9.65 12.15
N LEU A 118 -5.53 8.42 12.05
CA LEU A 118 -5.80 7.52 10.93
C LEU A 118 -7.32 7.43 10.62
N GLN A 119 -7.69 7.77 9.40
CA GLN A 119 -9.09 7.79 8.95
C GLN A 119 -9.48 6.55 8.14
N ASP A 120 -8.57 6.05 7.31
CA ASP A 120 -8.79 4.86 6.47
C ASP A 120 -7.50 4.07 6.32
N GLY A 121 -7.59 2.74 6.29
CA GLY A 121 -6.47 1.82 6.34
C GLY A 121 -6.18 1.30 7.76
N PRO A 122 -5.01 0.71 8.02
CA PRO A 122 -3.93 0.46 7.06
C PRO A 122 -4.32 -0.55 5.97
N TYR A 123 -3.81 -0.35 4.76
CA TYR A 123 -3.88 -1.32 3.67
C TYR A 123 -2.49 -1.90 3.45
N ASP A 124 -2.33 -3.16 3.82
CA ASP A 124 -1.06 -3.88 3.66
C ASP A 124 -1.01 -4.52 2.28
N LEU A 125 -0.02 -4.13 1.50
CA LEU A 125 0.17 -4.48 0.10
C LEU A 125 1.58 -4.99 -0.11
N GLU A 126 1.79 -5.73 -1.19
CA GLU A 126 3.11 -6.13 -1.70
C GLU A 126 3.40 -5.41 -3.00
N ALA A 127 4.60 -4.82 -3.11
CA ALA A 127 5.03 -4.16 -4.33
C ALA A 127 5.30 -5.18 -5.45
N LYS A 128 4.88 -4.82 -6.66
CA LYS A 128 5.09 -5.60 -7.89
C LYS A 128 5.53 -4.67 -9.01
N ASP A 129 6.17 -5.25 -10.02
CA ASP A 129 6.50 -4.55 -11.26
C ASP A 129 7.23 -3.22 -11.03
N ILE A 130 8.25 -3.25 -10.13
CA ILE A 130 9.03 -2.07 -9.79
C ILE A 130 9.90 -1.70 -11.00
N THR A 131 9.69 -0.49 -11.51
CA THR A 131 10.50 0.11 -12.57
C THR A 131 11.18 1.35 -12.01
N THR A 132 12.52 1.37 -12.08
CA THR A 132 13.33 2.50 -11.63
C THR A 132 13.78 3.30 -12.84
N GLU A 133 13.56 4.60 -12.79
CA GLU A 133 13.99 5.58 -13.79
C GLU A 133 14.90 6.63 -13.12
N PRO A 134 15.71 7.41 -13.87
CA PRO A 134 16.59 8.43 -13.28
C PRO A 134 15.84 9.50 -12.49
N GLU A 135 14.57 9.70 -12.73
CA GLU A 135 13.73 10.72 -12.09
C GLU A 135 12.81 10.14 -11.00
N GLY A 136 12.89 8.83 -10.72
CA GLY A 136 12.06 8.20 -9.70
C GLY A 136 11.76 6.73 -9.95
N CYS A 137 10.70 6.23 -9.33
CA CYS A 137 10.26 4.87 -9.52
C CYS A 137 8.74 4.77 -9.68
N THR A 138 8.31 3.78 -10.42
CA THR A 138 6.91 3.41 -10.58
C THR A 138 6.73 1.94 -10.20
N PHE A 139 5.71 1.63 -9.43
CA PHE A 139 5.38 0.25 -9.10
C PHE A 139 3.89 0.08 -8.89
N THR A 140 3.42 -1.15 -9.01
CA THR A 140 2.08 -1.55 -8.59
C THR A 140 2.17 -2.27 -7.25
N ALA A 141 1.14 -2.16 -6.43
CA ALA A 141 1.04 -2.91 -5.19
C ALA A 141 -0.37 -3.49 -5.03
N SER A 142 -0.44 -4.72 -4.56
CA SER A 142 -1.69 -5.43 -4.36
C SER A 142 -1.70 -6.14 -3.01
N PRO A 143 -2.90 -6.43 -2.44
CA PRO A 143 -2.98 -7.27 -1.26
C PRO A 143 -2.25 -8.59 -1.49
N PRO A 144 -1.53 -9.10 -0.48
CA PRO A 144 -0.85 -10.38 -0.60
C PRO A 144 -1.86 -11.47 -0.95
N LEU A 145 -1.55 -12.25 -1.98
CA LEU A 145 -2.43 -13.29 -2.48
C LEU A 145 -2.45 -14.46 -1.48
N THR A 146 -3.40 -14.45 -0.56
CA THR A 146 -3.59 -15.51 0.45
C THR A 146 -4.09 -16.84 -0.12
N ASN A 147 -4.50 -16.89 -1.37
CA ASN A 147 -5.14 -18.05 -1.99
C ASN A 147 -4.23 -18.96 -2.84
N PHE A 148 -2.90 -18.76 -2.81
CA PHE A 148 -1.99 -19.69 -3.49
C PHE A 148 -1.72 -20.98 -2.70
N SER A 149 -2.03 -21.04 -1.43
CA SER A 149 -2.09 -22.29 -0.69
C SER A 149 -3.40 -22.97 -1.09
N GLY A 150 -3.29 -24.02 -1.92
CA GLY A 150 -4.44 -24.87 -2.24
C GLY A 150 -5.06 -25.41 -0.94
N THR A 151 -6.04 -24.67 -0.41
CA THR A 151 -6.78 -25.05 0.82
C THR A 151 -7.84 -26.10 0.54
N GLY A 152 -7.94 -26.56 -0.71
CA GLY A 152 -8.83 -27.63 -1.11
C GLY A 152 -8.18 -29.01 -0.98
N GLU A 153 -8.87 -29.97 -0.39
CA GLU A 153 -8.48 -31.37 -0.52
C GLU A 153 -8.42 -31.75 -2.00
N ILE A 154 -7.30 -32.35 -2.42
CA ILE A 154 -7.20 -32.90 -3.77
C ILE A 154 -8.14 -34.10 -3.85
N TYR A 155 -9.17 -33.98 -4.65
CA TYR A 155 -10.12 -35.07 -4.93
C TYR A 155 -9.44 -36.11 -5.82
N THR A 156 -8.87 -37.13 -5.20
CA THR A 156 -8.31 -38.30 -5.92
C THR A 156 -9.25 -39.48 -5.82
N PHE A 157 -9.29 -40.32 -6.86
CA PHE A 157 -10.09 -41.54 -6.86
C PHE A 157 -9.77 -42.49 -5.71
N THR A 158 -8.56 -42.45 -5.21
CA THR A 158 -8.11 -43.24 -4.06
C THR A 158 -8.76 -42.79 -2.75
N ARG A 159 -8.94 -41.47 -2.59
CA ARG A 159 -9.51 -40.88 -1.36
C ARG A 159 -11.02 -40.72 -1.43
N PHE A 160 -11.57 -40.59 -2.63
CA PHE A 160 -12.98 -40.44 -2.92
C PHE A 160 -13.42 -41.44 -4.01
N PRO A 161 -13.57 -42.76 -3.69
CA PRO A 161 -13.93 -43.78 -4.69
C PRO A 161 -15.25 -43.52 -5.41
N SER A 162 -16.15 -42.76 -4.78
CA SER A 162 -17.45 -42.39 -5.38
C SER A 162 -17.33 -41.54 -6.64
N LEU A 163 -16.18 -40.87 -6.87
CA LEU A 163 -15.96 -40.11 -8.11
C LEU A 163 -15.85 -41.02 -9.34
N LEU A 164 -15.53 -42.30 -9.18
CA LEU A 164 -15.52 -43.27 -10.27
C LEU A 164 -16.91 -43.50 -10.87
N ALA A 165 -17.96 -43.29 -10.09
CA ALA A 165 -19.33 -43.49 -10.55
C ALA A 165 -19.82 -42.41 -11.55
N TYR A 166 -19.09 -41.27 -11.65
CA TYR A 166 -19.42 -40.16 -12.55
C TYR A 166 -18.47 -40.06 -13.75
N ALA A 167 -17.48 -40.94 -13.86
CA ALA A 167 -16.48 -40.93 -14.93
C ALA A 167 -16.77 -41.91 -16.08
N THR A 168 -18.02 -42.48 -16.16
CA THR A 168 -18.48 -43.37 -17.22
C THR A 168 -19.49 -42.69 -18.13
#